data_c1b9f5729b5db10ac558cdd25f8c349b
#
_entry.id   c1b9f5729b5db10ac558cdd25f8c349b
#
_cell.length_a   1.000
_cell.length_b   1.000
_cell.length_c   1.000
_cell.angle_alpha   90.00
_cell.angle_beta   90.00
_cell.angle_gamma   90.00
#
_symmetry.space_group_name_H-M   'P 1'
#
loop_
_entity.id
_entity.type
_entity.pdbx_description
1 polymer ?
#
loop_
_entity_poly.entity_id
_entity_poly.type
_entity_poly.pdbx_seq_one_letter_code
_entity_poly.pdbx_strand_id
1 'polypeptide(L)'
;MRSDYKDRLLIISNSVLSSTRGNGKTILSYFDCLPKQCVRQLYFSTETPTVGGYEYYQLNDKDIIRGQFCRKKRGRAFSGVKDQAVSDFVYKSARIKTPFFRIMRECLWFKKWKSPQLIKWLDDYMPTAVFFVGGDSIFAYAICKYICERFRARISLYITDDYIMPRHDESLLSKLRRSLVAKKMKAC
;
A
#
# COMPACT_ATOMS: atom_id res chain seq x y z
N MET A 1 -22.95 18.97 -9.27
CA MET A 1 -23.48 18.26 -8.09
C MET A 1 -22.31 17.78 -7.25
N ARG A 2 -22.02 18.40 -6.11
CA ARG A 2 -21.13 17.83 -5.10
C ARG A 2 -21.89 16.66 -4.49
N SER A 3 -21.39 15.45 -4.68
CA SER A 3 -21.93 14.24 -4.07
C SER A 3 -21.76 14.40 -2.55
N ASP A 4 -22.85 14.40 -1.80
CA ASP A 4 -22.90 14.42 -0.33
C ASP A 4 -22.43 13.09 0.30
N TYR A 5 -21.64 12.31 -0.39
CA TYR A 5 -21.00 11.14 0.19
C TYR A 5 -19.98 11.59 1.23
N LYS A 6 -20.39 11.49 2.48
CA LYS A 6 -19.64 11.88 3.67
C LYS A 6 -18.42 10.97 3.91
N ASP A 7 -18.42 9.77 3.37
CA ASP A 7 -17.38 8.76 3.56
C ASP A 7 -16.37 8.77 2.41
N ARG A 8 -15.09 8.94 2.78
CA ARG A 8 -13.94 8.93 1.88
C ARG A 8 -13.06 7.74 2.22
N LEU A 9 -13.09 6.73 1.37
CA LEU A 9 -12.38 5.47 1.56
C LEU A 9 -10.97 5.55 0.97
N LEU A 10 -9.96 5.30 1.78
CA LEU A 10 -8.60 5.08 1.33
C LEU A 10 -8.25 3.59 1.39
N ILE A 11 -7.95 3.00 0.25
CA ILE A 11 -7.43 1.64 0.15
C ILE A 11 -5.90 1.70 0.26
N ILE A 12 -5.33 0.94 1.19
CA ILE A 12 -3.87 0.78 1.34
C ILE A 12 -3.52 -0.67 1.06
N SER A 13 -2.68 -0.94 0.06
CA SER A 13 -2.36 -2.30 -0.36
C SER A 13 -1.00 -2.43 -1.03
N ASN A 14 -0.45 -3.64 -1.07
CA ASN A 14 0.72 -3.93 -1.90
C ASN A 14 0.36 -3.97 -3.39
N SER A 15 -0.79 -4.58 -3.74
CA SER A 15 -1.26 -4.73 -5.12
C SER A 15 -2.14 -3.56 -5.52
N VAL A 16 -2.05 -3.14 -6.78
CA VAL A 16 -2.93 -2.12 -7.35
C VAL A 16 -4.29 -2.70 -7.73
N LEU A 17 -5.35 -1.87 -7.75
CA LEU A 17 -6.66 -2.27 -8.28
C LEU A 17 -6.53 -2.71 -9.73
N SER A 18 -7.11 -3.86 -10.04
CA SER A 18 -7.01 -4.49 -11.36
C SER A 18 -8.28 -5.24 -11.70
N SER A 19 -8.71 -5.16 -12.95
CA SER A 19 -9.84 -5.97 -13.46
C SER A 19 -9.45 -7.42 -13.76
N THR A 20 -8.15 -7.71 -13.86
CA THR A 20 -7.64 -9.00 -14.37
C THR A 20 -6.75 -9.76 -13.41
N ARG A 21 -6.14 -9.12 -12.42
CA ARG A 21 -5.07 -9.71 -11.61
C ARG A 21 -5.44 -9.92 -10.14
N GLY A 22 -5.30 -11.15 -9.66
CA GLY A 22 -5.22 -11.62 -8.28
C GLY A 22 -5.91 -10.72 -7.23
N ASN A 23 -5.18 -10.34 -6.20
CA ASN A 23 -5.71 -9.53 -5.10
C ASN A 23 -6.29 -8.18 -5.53
N GLY A 24 -5.75 -7.56 -6.60
CA GLY A 24 -6.29 -6.31 -7.13
C GLY A 24 -7.72 -6.45 -7.63
N LYS A 25 -8.05 -7.58 -8.26
CA LYS A 25 -9.41 -7.91 -8.72
C LYS A 25 -10.36 -8.14 -7.54
N THR A 26 -9.91 -8.88 -6.54
CA THR A 26 -10.70 -9.13 -5.33
C THR A 26 -11.02 -7.84 -4.58
N ILE A 27 -10.02 -6.97 -4.41
CA ILE A 27 -10.21 -5.67 -3.74
C ILE A 27 -11.19 -4.81 -4.56
N LEU A 28 -11.04 -4.78 -5.88
CA LEU A 28 -11.93 -4.02 -6.75
C LEU A 28 -13.37 -4.47 -6.59
N SER A 29 -13.64 -5.78 -6.55
CA SER A 29 -15.01 -6.31 -6.43
C SER A 29 -15.72 -5.92 -5.13
N TYR A 30 -14.98 -5.60 -4.07
CA TYR A 30 -15.59 -5.12 -2.82
C TYR A 30 -16.07 -3.67 -2.91
N PHE A 31 -15.48 -2.85 -3.77
CA PHE A 31 -15.70 -1.41 -3.80
C PHE A 31 -16.18 -0.86 -5.14
N ASP A 32 -16.43 -1.73 -6.13
CA ASP A 32 -16.89 -1.31 -7.47
C ASP A 32 -18.27 -0.66 -7.44
N CYS A 33 -19.09 -0.96 -6.42
CA CYS A 33 -20.37 -0.32 -6.20
C CYS A 33 -20.28 1.11 -5.63
N LEU A 34 -19.12 1.53 -5.14
CA LEU A 34 -18.94 2.87 -4.58
C LEU A 34 -18.63 3.89 -5.69
N PRO A 35 -19.08 5.14 -5.55
CA PRO A 35 -18.67 6.21 -6.45
C PRO A 35 -17.16 6.36 -6.47
N LYS A 36 -16.55 6.31 -7.63
CA LYS A 36 -15.08 6.28 -7.80
C LYS A 36 -14.37 7.49 -7.17
N GLN A 37 -15.03 8.64 -7.13
CA GLN A 37 -14.52 9.84 -6.48
C GLN A 37 -14.39 9.71 -4.94
N CYS A 38 -15.14 8.77 -4.35
CA CYS A 38 -15.10 8.49 -2.91
C CYS A 38 -14.06 7.45 -2.53
N VAL A 39 -13.31 6.92 -3.50
CA VAL A 39 -12.29 5.89 -3.28
C VAL A 39 -10.95 6.33 -3.86
N ARG A 40 -9.91 6.32 -3.03
CA ARG A 40 -8.52 6.50 -3.46
C ARG A 40 -7.69 5.30 -3.05
N GLN A 41 -6.60 5.03 -3.78
CA GLN A 41 -5.70 3.96 -3.43
C GLN A 41 -4.25 4.44 -3.27
N LEU A 42 -3.63 4.08 -2.14
CA LEU A 42 -2.20 4.12 -1.91
C LEU A 42 -1.65 2.70 -2.04
N TYR A 43 -0.70 2.47 -2.95
CA TYR A 43 -0.16 1.15 -3.17
C TYR A 43 1.37 1.12 -3.34
N PHE A 44 1.99 -0.05 -3.08
CA PHE A 44 3.44 -0.17 -2.93
C PHE A 44 4.13 -0.97 -4.04
N SER A 45 3.38 -1.52 -4.99
CA SER A 45 3.94 -2.24 -6.14
C SER A 45 4.38 -1.32 -7.27
N THR A 46 5.14 -1.88 -8.20
CA THR A 46 5.50 -1.19 -9.46
C THR A 46 4.45 -1.38 -10.56
N GLU A 47 3.40 -2.14 -10.28
CA GLU A 47 2.32 -2.40 -11.22
C GLU A 47 1.56 -1.11 -11.58
N THR A 48 0.95 -1.12 -12.75
CA THR A 48 0.05 -0.05 -13.19
C THR A 48 -1.40 -0.50 -13.04
N PRO A 49 -2.32 0.40 -12.61
CA PRO A 49 -3.72 0.05 -12.53
C PRO A 49 -4.30 -0.22 -13.93
N THR A 50 -5.20 -1.19 -13.99
CA THR A 50 -5.95 -1.51 -15.23
C THR A 50 -7.36 -0.92 -15.21
N VAL A 51 -7.73 -0.25 -14.12
CA VAL A 51 -9.07 0.33 -13.93
C VAL A 51 -8.96 1.84 -13.82
N GLY A 52 -9.72 2.55 -14.66
CA GLY A 52 -9.78 4.01 -14.68
C GLY A 52 -10.84 4.58 -13.74
N GLY A 53 -10.75 5.89 -13.52
CA GLY A 53 -11.71 6.67 -12.74
C GLY A 53 -11.41 6.77 -11.24
N TYR A 54 -10.45 6.02 -10.74
CA TYR A 54 -9.93 6.16 -9.38
C TYR A 54 -8.70 7.07 -9.35
N GLU A 55 -8.43 7.66 -8.20
CA GLU A 55 -7.18 8.34 -7.93
C GLU A 55 -6.21 7.43 -7.18
N TYR A 56 -4.99 7.37 -7.67
CA TYR A 56 -3.94 6.49 -7.19
C TYR A 56 -2.75 7.27 -6.68
N TYR A 57 -2.13 6.78 -5.61
CA TYR A 57 -0.78 7.17 -5.21
C TYR A 57 0.12 5.95 -5.21
N GLN A 58 1.09 5.92 -6.10
CA GLN A 58 2.10 4.88 -6.16
C GLN A 58 3.32 5.30 -5.35
N LEU A 59 3.76 4.44 -4.45
CA LEU A 59 4.99 4.60 -3.68
C LEU A 59 5.71 3.25 -3.65
N ASN A 60 6.82 3.14 -4.34
CA ASN A 60 7.55 1.88 -4.47
C ASN A 60 9.01 2.00 -3.97
N ASP A 61 9.72 0.87 -3.92
CA ASP A 61 11.11 0.81 -3.41
C ASP A 61 12.05 1.75 -4.18
N LYS A 62 11.85 1.92 -5.50
CA LYS A 62 12.65 2.83 -6.33
C LYS A 62 12.43 4.28 -5.94
N ASP A 63 11.20 4.65 -5.58
CA ASP A 63 10.85 6.01 -5.14
C ASP A 63 11.49 6.31 -3.79
N ILE A 64 11.54 5.34 -2.90
CA ILE A 64 12.20 5.48 -1.59
C ILE A 64 13.72 5.64 -1.75
N ILE A 65 14.36 4.84 -2.61
CA ILE A 65 15.79 4.93 -2.89
C ILE A 65 16.13 6.29 -3.54
N ARG A 66 15.42 6.67 -4.60
CA ARG A 66 15.62 7.97 -5.28
C ARG A 66 15.41 9.15 -4.35
N GLY A 67 14.44 9.07 -3.46
CA GLY A 67 14.17 10.12 -2.48
C GLY A 67 15.26 10.32 -1.43
N GLN A 68 16.29 9.45 -1.37
CA GLN A 68 17.48 9.68 -0.56
C GLN A 68 18.38 10.75 -1.19
N PHE A 69 18.43 10.80 -2.52
CA PHE A 69 19.24 11.76 -3.28
C PHE A 69 18.46 13.04 -3.63
N CYS A 70 17.15 12.95 -3.80
CA CYS A 70 16.26 14.07 -4.13
C CYS A 70 15.12 14.16 -3.11
N ARG A 71 15.24 15.00 -2.10
CA ARG A 71 14.27 15.14 -1.00
C ARG A 71 12.82 15.45 -1.42
N LYS A 72 12.58 15.92 -2.65
CA LYS A 72 11.28 16.52 -3.04
C LYS A 72 10.28 15.57 -3.71
N LYS A 73 10.69 14.44 -4.30
CA LYS A 73 9.77 13.61 -5.10
C LYS A 73 9.84 12.14 -4.69
N ARG A 74 8.97 11.70 -3.78
CA ARG A 74 8.79 10.29 -3.43
C ARG A 74 7.38 9.86 -3.75
N GLY A 75 7.27 8.92 -4.69
CA GLY A 75 5.98 8.47 -5.20
C GLY A 75 5.35 9.46 -6.19
N ARG A 76 4.21 9.07 -6.72
CA ARG A 76 3.45 9.85 -7.71
C ARG A 76 1.96 9.64 -7.54
N ALA A 77 1.20 10.73 -7.60
CA ALA A 77 -0.24 10.70 -7.74
C ALA A 77 -0.60 10.71 -9.22
N PHE A 78 -1.62 9.97 -9.61
CA PHE A 78 -2.18 9.99 -10.96
C PHE A 78 -3.62 9.45 -10.97
N SER A 79 -4.36 9.80 -12.01
CA SER A 79 -5.68 9.26 -12.33
C SER A 79 -5.65 8.59 -13.69
N GLY A 80 -6.37 7.48 -13.83
CA GLY A 80 -6.50 6.78 -15.11
C GLY A 80 -5.56 5.58 -15.31
N VAL A 81 -5.76 4.90 -16.45
CA VAL A 81 -5.02 3.70 -16.86
C VAL A 81 -3.75 4.13 -17.61
N LYS A 82 -2.61 3.59 -17.27
CA LYS A 82 -1.38 3.72 -18.07
C LYS A 82 -1.16 2.47 -18.90
N ASP A 83 -0.64 2.65 -20.10
CA ASP A 83 -0.37 1.56 -21.03
C ASP A 83 0.47 0.44 -20.43
N GLN A 84 0.05 -0.79 -20.71
CA GLN A 84 0.48 -2.04 -20.08
C GLN A 84 1.90 -2.51 -20.44
N ALA A 85 2.55 -1.92 -21.43
CA ALA A 85 3.73 -2.51 -22.06
C ALA A 85 5.00 -2.65 -21.18
N VAL A 86 5.07 -1.95 -20.03
CA VAL A 86 6.28 -1.93 -19.18
C VAL A 86 6.15 -2.80 -17.91
N SER A 87 4.96 -3.33 -17.61
CA SER A 87 4.68 -3.93 -16.31
C SER A 87 5.19 -5.37 -16.13
N ASP A 88 5.22 -6.17 -17.18
CA ASP A 88 5.46 -7.63 -17.05
C ASP A 88 6.93 -8.00 -16.80
N PHE A 89 7.87 -7.24 -17.34
CA PHE A 89 9.29 -7.45 -17.12
C PHE A 89 9.70 -7.13 -15.67
N VAL A 90 9.14 -6.07 -15.10
CA VAL A 90 9.46 -5.61 -13.73
C VAL A 90 8.88 -6.55 -12.67
N TYR A 91 7.74 -7.19 -12.94
CA TYR A 91 7.10 -8.12 -12.02
C TYR A 91 7.93 -9.39 -11.76
N LYS A 92 8.64 -9.90 -12.77
CA LYS A 92 9.51 -11.09 -12.63
C LYS A 92 10.77 -10.82 -11.81
N SER A 93 11.30 -9.60 -11.86
CA SER A 93 12.57 -9.24 -11.19
C SER A 93 12.42 -8.96 -9.68
N ALA A 94 11.20 -8.70 -9.19
CA ALA A 94 10.95 -8.27 -7.81
C ALA A 94 10.91 -9.41 -6.77
N ARG A 95 11.16 -10.67 -7.16
CA ARG A 95 10.99 -11.84 -6.30
C ARG A 95 12.23 -12.32 -5.55
N ILE A 96 13.15 -11.46 -5.18
CA ILE A 96 14.22 -11.88 -4.25
C ILE A 96 13.62 -11.91 -2.83
N LYS A 97 13.21 -13.12 -2.41
CA LYS A 97 12.50 -13.36 -1.14
C LYS A 97 13.40 -13.75 0.02
N THR A 98 14.68 -13.39 0.02
CA THR A 98 15.54 -13.73 1.16
C THR A 98 15.15 -12.93 2.41
N PRO A 99 15.20 -13.51 3.62
CA PRO A 99 14.87 -12.80 4.86
C PRO A 99 15.71 -11.52 5.05
N PHE A 100 16.96 -11.54 4.63
CA PHE A 100 17.86 -10.39 4.67
C PHE A 100 17.34 -9.20 3.82
N PHE A 101 16.93 -9.46 2.58
CA PHE A 101 16.38 -8.43 1.71
C PHE A 101 15.11 -7.79 2.28
N ARG A 102 14.28 -8.59 2.95
CA ARG A 102 13.06 -8.08 3.59
C ARG A 102 13.38 -7.15 4.75
N ILE A 103 14.37 -7.48 5.57
CA ILE A 103 14.81 -6.61 6.68
C ILE A 103 15.43 -5.32 6.12
N MET A 104 16.30 -5.43 5.13
CA MET A 104 16.91 -4.26 4.48
C MET A 104 15.84 -3.34 3.88
N ARG A 105 14.79 -3.90 3.29
CA ARG A 105 13.64 -3.14 2.79
C ARG A 105 12.92 -2.39 3.91
N GLU A 106 12.67 -3.02 5.06
CA GLU A 106 12.05 -2.35 6.21
C GLU A 106 12.90 -1.17 6.73
N CYS A 107 14.22 -1.36 6.82
CA CYS A 107 15.14 -0.28 7.17
C CYS A 107 15.13 0.87 6.14
N LEU A 108 15.05 0.51 4.85
CA LEU A 108 14.97 1.48 3.76
C LEU A 108 13.70 2.34 3.86
N TRP A 109 12.58 1.74 4.20
CA TRP A 109 11.28 2.42 4.31
C TRP A 109 11.10 3.18 5.63
N PHE A 110 11.90 2.88 6.66
CA PHE A 110 11.74 3.48 7.99
C PHE A 110 11.73 5.01 7.93
N LYS A 111 10.59 5.62 8.31
CA LYS A 111 10.34 7.08 8.28
C LYS A 111 10.60 7.80 6.94
N LYS A 112 11.09 7.10 5.90
CA LYS A 112 11.45 7.73 4.62
C LYS A 112 10.29 7.83 3.64
N TRP A 113 9.19 7.18 3.90
CA TRP A 113 7.99 7.21 3.06
C TRP A 113 7.24 8.56 3.13
N LYS A 114 7.40 9.33 4.21
CA LYS A 114 6.78 10.64 4.38
C LYS A 114 7.39 11.63 3.38
N SER A 115 6.63 11.96 2.34
CA SER A 115 6.98 13.03 1.41
C SER A 115 5.95 14.14 1.47
N PRO A 116 6.32 15.41 1.22
CA PRO A 116 5.37 16.51 1.16
C PRO A 116 4.23 16.25 0.16
N GLN A 117 4.53 15.57 -0.95
CA GLN A 117 3.54 15.24 -1.97
C GLN A 117 2.51 14.22 -1.49
N LEU A 118 2.96 13.15 -0.80
CA LEU A 118 2.04 12.16 -0.22
C LEU A 118 1.16 12.82 0.85
N ILE A 119 1.77 13.62 1.73
CA ILE A 119 1.02 14.29 2.79
C ILE A 119 -0.01 15.24 2.20
N LYS A 120 0.36 16.06 1.22
CA LYS A 120 -0.58 16.95 0.52
C LYS A 120 -1.73 16.14 -0.13
N TRP A 121 -1.41 15.06 -0.84
CA TRP A 121 -2.42 14.20 -1.48
C TRP A 121 -3.40 13.60 -0.47
N LEU A 122 -2.92 13.22 0.72
CA LEU A 122 -3.76 12.75 1.81
C LEU A 122 -4.57 13.87 2.45
N ASP A 123 -3.98 15.05 2.66
CA ASP A 123 -4.66 16.21 3.23
C ASP A 123 -5.74 16.77 2.30
N ASP A 124 -5.51 16.74 0.98
CA ASP A 124 -6.51 17.11 -0.02
C ASP A 124 -7.71 16.13 -0.04
N TYR A 125 -7.49 14.89 0.39
CA TYR A 125 -8.54 13.87 0.42
C TYR A 125 -9.21 13.73 1.79
N MET A 126 -8.47 13.80 2.87
CA MET A 126 -8.93 13.62 4.26
C MET A 126 -9.77 12.34 4.43
N PRO A 127 -9.19 11.15 4.35
CA PRO A 127 -9.92 9.89 4.43
C PRO A 127 -10.66 9.74 5.75
N THR A 128 -11.91 9.28 5.71
CA THR A 128 -12.74 8.97 6.88
C THR A 128 -12.71 7.48 7.24
N ALA A 129 -12.35 6.65 6.26
CA ALA A 129 -12.18 5.21 6.41
C ALA A 129 -10.95 4.73 5.65
N VAL A 130 -10.26 3.75 6.21
CA VAL A 130 -9.12 3.08 5.61
C VAL A 130 -9.41 1.59 5.49
N PHE A 131 -9.32 1.05 4.29
CA PHE A 131 -9.28 -0.38 4.04
C PHE A 131 -7.85 -0.80 3.79
N PHE A 132 -7.26 -1.46 4.78
CA PHE A 132 -5.87 -1.87 4.71
C PHE A 132 -5.75 -3.36 4.38
N VAL A 133 -5.15 -3.67 3.23
CA VAL A 133 -4.80 -5.03 2.85
C VAL A 133 -3.47 -5.38 3.51
N GLY A 134 -3.57 -6.02 4.67
CA GLY A 134 -2.43 -6.44 5.47
C GLY A 134 -1.57 -7.47 4.75
N GLY A 135 -0.28 -7.33 4.88
CA GLY A 135 0.72 -8.23 4.33
C GLY A 135 1.88 -8.43 5.31
N ASP A 136 3.00 -8.87 4.80
CA ASP A 136 4.20 -9.13 5.59
C ASP A 136 5.13 -7.91 5.73
N SER A 137 4.74 -6.73 5.24
CA SER A 137 5.56 -5.51 5.23
C SER A 137 5.26 -4.62 6.43
N ILE A 138 6.20 -4.51 7.37
CA ILE A 138 6.04 -3.76 8.63
C ILE A 138 5.82 -2.26 8.37
N PHE A 139 6.49 -1.70 7.36
CA PHE A 139 6.32 -0.29 7.01
C PHE A 139 4.89 0.05 6.60
N ALA A 140 4.15 -0.89 5.96
CA ALA A 140 2.78 -0.67 5.52
C ALA A 140 1.84 -0.45 6.72
N TYR A 141 2.02 -1.21 7.81
CA TYR A 141 1.30 -1.01 9.07
C TYR A 141 1.62 0.35 9.69
N ALA A 142 2.90 0.76 9.65
CA ALA A 142 3.29 2.08 10.18
C ALA A 142 2.68 3.24 9.38
N ILE A 143 2.56 3.10 8.06
CA ILE A 143 1.89 4.08 7.19
C ILE A 143 0.39 4.11 7.49
N CYS A 144 -0.24 2.94 7.56
CA CYS A 144 -1.66 2.81 7.86
C CYS A 144 -1.99 3.46 9.21
N LYS A 145 -1.27 3.10 10.27
CA LYS A 145 -1.43 3.66 11.61
C LYS A 145 -1.30 5.19 11.59
N TYR A 146 -0.26 5.72 10.96
CA TYR A 146 -0.07 7.17 10.84
C TYR A 146 -1.26 7.87 10.18
N ILE A 147 -1.80 7.29 9.09
CA ILE A 147 -2.94 7.87 8.38
C ILE A 147 -4.20 7.84 9.25
N CYS A 148 -4.48 6.69 9.90
CA CYS A 148 -5.62 6.57 10.79
C CYS A 148 -5.57 7.56 11.96
N GLU A 149 -4.40 7.71 12.60
CA GLU A 149 -4.19 8.66 13.69
C GLU A 149 -4.34 10.11 13.23
N ARG A 150 -3.73 10.48 12.08
CA ARG A 150 -3.77 11.84 11.54
C ARG A 150 -5.17 12.30 11.20
N PHE A 151 -5.97 11.44 10.57
CA PHE A 151 -7.30 11.78 10.07
C PHE A 151 -8.43 11.27 10.95
N ARG A 152 -8.14 10.58 12.05
CA ARG A 152 -9.10 9.87 12.90
C ARG A 152 -10.01 8.94 12.07
N ALA A 153 -9.41 8.32 11.05
CA ALA A 153 -10.11 7.44 10.13
C ALA A 153 -10.37 6.07 10.76
N ARG A 154 -11.54 5.50 10.50
CA ARG A 154 -11.87 4.12 10.87
C ARG A 154 -11.04 3.17 10.03
N ILE A 155 -10.55 2.07 10.61
CA ILE A 155 -9.77 1.06 9.90
C ILE A 155 -10.54 -0.25 9.76
N SER A 156 -10.43 -0.84 8.57
CA SER A 156 -10.77 -2.24 8.28
C SER A 156 -9.51 -2.94 7.80
N LEU A 157 -9.06 -3.96 8.53
CA LEU A 157 -7.90 -4.76 8.17
C LEU A 157 -8.35 -6.02 7.43
N TYR A 158 -7.90 -6.19 6.18
CA TYR A 158 -8.13 -7.37 5.37
C TYR A 158 -6.83 -8.18 5.24
N ILE A 159 -6.86 -9.44 5.68
CA ILE A 159 -5.70 -10.34 5.69
C ILE A 159 -5.95 -11.42 4.64
N THR A 160 -5.08 -11.50 3.63
CA THR A 160 -5.20 -12.46 2.52
C THR A 160 -4.46 -13.76 2.75
N ASP A 161 -3.41 -13.72 3.58
CA ASP A 161 -2.54 -14.87 3.83
C ASP A 161 -2.14 -14.95 5.30
N ASP A 162 -1.74 -16.11 5.72
CA ASP A 162 -1.34 -16.38 7.09
C ASP A 162 0.12 -15.98 7.36
N TYR A 163 0.34 -14.68 7.51
CA TYR A 163 1.68 -14.11 7.75
C TYR A 163 2.20 -14.31 9.18
N ILE A 164 1.35 -14.73 10.11
CA ILE A 164 1.67 -14.83 11.53
C ILE A 164 1.83 -16.28 12.01
N MET A 165 1.42 -17.26 11.21
CA MET A 165 1.57 -18.67 11.58
C MET A 165 3.02 -19.15 11.51
N PRO A 166 3.45 -19.98 12.47
CA PRO A 166 4.76 -20.62 12.45
C PRO A 166 4.91 -21.54 11.23
N ARG A 167 6.07 -21.50 10.58
CA ARG A 167 6.45 -22.47 9.54
C ARG A 167 7.49 -23.41 10.11
N HIS A 168 7.46 -24.69 9.73
CA HIS A 168 8.31 -25.75 10.31
C HIS A 168 9.81 -25.44 10.23
N ASP A 169 10.31 -24.83 9.15
CA ASP A 169 11.75 -24.59 8.92
C ASP A 169 12.08 -23.10 8.87
N GLU A 170 11.57 -22.31 9.83
CA GLU A 170 11.86 -20.88 9.86
C GLU A 170 13.21 -20.55 10.49
N SER A 171 14.00 -19.74 9.77
CA SER A 171 15.20 -19.11 10.34
C SER A 171 14.84 -18.17 11.51
N LEU A 172 15.79 -17.95 12.44
CA LEU A 172 15.61 -17.03 13.56
C LEU A 172 15.18 -15.62 13.11
N LEU A 173 15.74 -15.12 12.01
CA LEU A 173 15.36 -13.84 11.40
C LEU A 173 13.91 -13.81 10.94
N SER A 174 13.43 -14.92 10.37
CA SER A 174 12.02 -15.04 9.94
C SER A 174 11.07 -15.05 11.13
N LYS A 175 11.43 -15.77 12.20
CA LYS A 175 10.67 -15.80 13.46
C LYS A 175 10.56 -14.41 14.09
N LEU A 176 11.68 -13.69 14.19
CA LEU A 176 11.70 -12.32 14.72
C LEU A 176 10.82 -11.38 13.88
N ARG A 177 10.95 -11.44 12.55
CA ARG A 177 10.16 -10.62 11.64
C ARG A 177 8.67 -10.92 11.76
N ARG A 178 8.28 -12.19 11.81
CA ARG A 178 6.90 -12.62 12.00
C ARG A 178 6.32 -12.08 13.32
N SER A 179 7.07 -12.16 14.41
CA SER A 179 6.68 -11.59 15.71
C SER A 179 6.45 -10.08 15.60
N LEU A 180 7.31 -9.36 14.89
CA LEU A 180 7.15 -7.92 14.67
C LEU A 180 5.92 -7.61 13.81
N VAL A 181 5.66 -8.38 12.75
CA VAL A 181 4.43 -8.24 11.94
C VAL A 181 3.20 -8.46 12.79
N ALA A 182 3.15 -9.56 13.58
CA ALA A 182 2.05 -9.86 14.46
C ALA A 182 1.81 -8.75 15.50
N LYS A 183 2.89 -8.20 16.09
CA LYS A 183 2.80 -7.06 17.01
C LYS A 183 2.22 -5.81 16.35
N LYS A 184 2.65 -5.51 15.12
CA LYS A 184 2.15 -4.34 14.37
C LYS A 184 0.71 -4.52 13.92
N MET A 185 0.34 -5.73 13.51
CA MET A 185 -1.03 -6.09 13.16
C MET A 185 -1.99 -5.90 14.33
N LYS A 186 -1.61 -6.33 15.53
CA LYS A 186 -2.41 -6.14 16.76
C LYS A 186 -2.50 -4.68 17.20
N ALA A 187 -1.56 -3.83 16.80
CA ALA A 187 -1.50 -2.42 17.18
C ALA A 187 -2.14 -1.47 16.14
N CYS A 188 -2.66 -2.03 15.05
CA CYS A 188 -3.35 -1.31 13.99
C CYS A 188 -4.84 -1.35 14.18
#